data_9ff58fec0a27222544a2a9688cdfde66
#
_entry.id   9ff58fec0a27222544a2a9688cdfde66
#
_cell.length_a   1.000
_cell.length_b   1.000
_cell.length_c   1.000
_cell.angle_alpha   90.00
_cell.angle_beta   90.00
_cell.angle_gamma   90.00
#
_symmetry.space_group_name_H-M   'P 1'
#
loop_
_entity.id
_entity.type
_entity.pdbx_description
1 polymer ?
#
loop_
_entity_poly.entity_id
_entity_poly.type
_entity_poly.pdbx_seq_one_letter_code
_entity_poly.pdbx_strand_id
1 'polypeptide(L)'
;LNSGNTMVKNNIGACYSRKGDRKNAASSYASAAGAGSEVKYNMAILDIRNGNYSSAVSNLSGAASFNEALAKLLSGDKDGAMSTISASADGATAMGAYLKAVISARKGDANGVISNLKEAISKDAGLKSMASSDREFIKWFADANFQAAVK
;
A
#
# COMPACT_ATOMS: atom_id res chain seq x y z
N LEU A 1 23.22 26.22 1.14
CA LEU A 1 22.34 25.16 0.60
C LEU A 1 21.72 25.69 -0.70
N ASN A 2 21.94 25.00 -1.81
CA ASN A 2 21.37 25.37 -3.11
C ASN A 2 19.86 25.07 -3.08
N SER A 3 19.04 26.07 -2.72
CA SER A 3 17.59 25.96 -2.62
C SER A 3 16.89 25.65 -3.97
N GLY A 4 17.62 25.77 -5.08
CA GLY A 4 17.16 25.39 -6.40
C GLY A 4 17.27 23.90 -6.70
N ASN A 5 18.04 23.14 -5.91
CA ASN A 5 18.25 21.73 -6.14
C ASN A 5 16.97 20.91 -5.84
N THR A 6 16.48 20.22 -6.86
CA THR A 6 15.25 19.42 -6.78
C THR A 6 15.35 18.28 -5.77
N MET A 7 16.53 17.69 -5.58
CA MET A 7 16.78 16.66 -4.57
C MET A 7 16.63 17.24 -3.15
N VAL A 8 17.13 18.44 -2.90
CA VAL A 8 16.97 19.14 -1.62
C VAL A 8 15.49 19.41 -1.33
N LYS A 9 14.73 19.88 -2.33
CA LYS A 9 13.28 20.11 -2.21
C LYS A 9 12.53 18.81 -1.91
N ASN A 10 12.87 17.71 -2.59
CA ASN A 10 12.30 16.39 -2.32
C ASN A 10 12.57 15.96 -0.87
N ASN A 11 13.79 16.10 -0.39
CA ASN A 11 14.17 15.75 0.98
C ASN A 11 13.45 16.62 2.03
N ILE A 12 13.27 17.91 1.76
CA ILE A 12 12.46 18.80 2.59
C ILE A 12 11.02 18.32 2.64
N GLY A 13 10.43 17.93 1.50
CA GLY A 13 9.10 17.34 1.43
C GLY A 13 8.97 16.06 2.28
N ALA A 14 9.98 15.19 2.24
CA ALA A 14 10.02 13.98 3.07
C ALA A 14 10.08 14.31 4.57
N CYS A 15 10.84 15.34 4.96
CA CYS A 15 10.87 15.81 6.35
C CYS A 15 9.50 16.32 6.82
N TYR A 16 8.84 17.15 6.02
CA TYR A 16 7.48 17.61 6.33
C TYR A 16 6.47 16.47 6.40
N SER A 17 6.55 15.51 5.47
CA SER A 17 5.69 14.32 5.47
C SER A 17 5.83 13.50 6.75
N ARG A 18 7.07 13.31 7.24
CA ARG A 18 7.35 12.62 8.52
C ARG A 18 6.82 13.37 9.73
N LYS A 19 6.84 14.69 9.70
CA LYS A 19 6.27 15.56 10.75
C LYS A 19 4.73 15.62 10.70
N GLY A 20 4.10 15.04 9.70
CA GLY A 20 2.65 15.12 9.51
C GLY A 20 2.18 16.43 8.84
N ASP A 21 3.10 17.31 8.47
CA ASP A 21 2.79 18.56 7.76
C ASP A 21 2.59 18.29 6.27
N ARG A 22 1.38 17.80 5.96
CA ARG A 22 1.01 17.38 4.61
C ARG A 22 1.01 18.52 3.60
N LYS A 23 0.67 19.75 4.03
CA LYS A 23 0.61 20.93 3.17
C LYS A 23 2.00 21.33 2.69
N ASN A 24 2.95 21.46 3.60
CA ASN A 24 4.32 21.81 3.26
C ASN A 24 5.05 20.68 2.54
N ALA A 25 4.71 19.41 2.85
CA ALA A 25 5.20 18.26 2.08
C ALA A 25 4.76 18.35 0.61
N ALA A 26 3.46 18.55 0.36
CA ALA A 26 2.93 18.68 -1.01
C ALA A 26 3.59 19.82 -1.79
N SER A 27 3.72 20.99 -1.18
CA SER A 27 4.37 22.16 -1.79
C SER A 27 5.83 21.90 -2.14
N SER A 28 6.57 21.23 -1.25
CA SER A 28 7.98 20.88 -1.46
C SER A 28 8.15 19.88 -2.59
N TYR A 29 7.31 18.83 -2.63
CA TYR A 29 7.33 17.85 -3.72
C TYR A 29 6.92 18.46 -5.06
N ALA A 30 5.90 19.32 -5.08
CA ALA A 30 5.50 20.03 -6.30
C ALA A 30 6.64 20.92 -6.84
N SER A 31 7.40 21.55 -5.95
CA SER A 31 8.59 22.35 -6.32
C SER A 31 9.77 21.49 -6.80
N ALA A 32 9.75 20.18 -6.53
CA ALA A 32 10.72 19.19 -7.02
C ALA A 32 10.22 18.43 -8.25
N ALA A 33 9.01 18.74 -8.76
CA ALA A 33 8.41 18.04 -9.90
C ALA A 33 9.36 18.02 -11.10
N GLY A 34 9.41 16.88 -11.80
CA GLY A 34 10.34 16.68 -12.92
C GLY A 34 11.71 16.10 -12.52
N ALA A 35 12.01 15.98 -11.23
CA ALA A 35 13.30 15.45 -10.75
C ALA A 35 13.41 13.91 -10.74
N GLY A 36 12.44 13.20 -11.31
CA GLY A 36 12.51 11.76 -11.49
C GLY A 36 11.47 10.95 -10.70
N SER A 37 11.65 9.62 -10.71
CA SER A 37 10.70 8.65 -10.14
C SER A 37 10.55 8.74 -8.63
N GLU A 38 11.62 9.12 -7.91
CA GLU A 38 11.59 9.25 -6.44
C GLU A 38 10.59 10.32 -5.96
N VAL A 39 10.54 11.46 -6.67
CA VAL A 39 9.60 12.54 -6.33
C VAL A 39 8.17 12.07 -6.58
N LYS A 40 7.91 11.41 -7.71
CA LYS A 40 6.60 10.82 -8.02
C LYS A 40 6.19 9.80 -6.96
N TYR A 41 7.11 8.95 -6.53
CA TYR A 41 6.87 7.98 -5.49
C TYR A 41 6.48 8.65 -4.16
N ASN A 42 7.23 9.66 -3.72
CA ASN A 42 6.96 10.40 -2.49
C ASN A 42 5.62 11.15 -2.56
N MET A 43 5.30 11.75 -3.72
CA MET A 43 3.98 12.36 -3.96
C MET A 43 2.86 11.32 -3.84
N ALA A 44 3.03 10.14 -4.45
CA ALA A 44 2.04 9.09 -4.38
C ALA A 44 1.78 8.58 -2.96
N ILE A 45 2.83 8.43 -2.14
CA ILE A 45 2.67 8.07 -0.72
C ILE A 45 1.88 9.15 0.03
N LEU A 46 2.15 10.41 -0.25
CA LEU A 46 1.38 11.52 0.32
C LEU A 46 -0.07 11.51 -0.17
N ASP A 47 -0.30 11.24 -1.45
CA ASP A 47 -1.63 11.11 -2.06
C ASP A 47 -2.45 9.98 -1.42
N ILE A 48 -1.85 8.79 -1.19
CA ILE A 48 -2.50 7.69 -0.46
C ILE A 48 -2.93 8.15 0.93
N ARG A 49 -2.05 8.84 1.66
CA ARG A 49 -2.35 9.34 3.02
C ARG A 49 -3.43 10.43 3.04
N ASN A 50 -3.60 11.14 1.94
CA ASN A 50 -4.60 12.19 1.77
C ASN A 50 -5.93 11.69 1.17
N GLY A 51 -6.01 10.41 0.77
CA GLY A 51 -7.19 9.87 0.09
C GLY A 51 -7.26 10.19 -1.41
N ASN A 52 -6.21 10.75 -2.00
CA ASN A 52 -6.14 11.09 -3.43
C ASN A 52 -5.69 9.87 -4.25
N TYR A 53 -6.46 8.77 -4.17
CA TYR A 53 -6.02 7.47 -4.69
C TYR A 53 -5.78 7.45 -6.19
N SER A 54 -6.59 8.16 -6.98
CA SER A 54 -6.39 8.25 -8.44
C SER A 54 -5.06 8.93 -8.80
N SER A 55 -4.69 9.99 -8.09
CA SER A 55 -3.38 10.65 -8.26
C SER A 55 -2.24 9.71 -7.88
N ALA A 56 -2.40 8.97 -6.77
CA ALA A 56 -1.42 7.99 -6.35
C ALA A 56 -1.20 6.89 -7.39
N VAL A 57 -2.28 6.35 -7.97
CA VAL A 57 -2.20 5.37 -9.07
C VAL A 57 -1.43 5.94 -10.25
N SER A 58 -1.73 7.18 -10.67
CA SER A 58 -1.03 7.84 -11.79
C SER A 58 0.47 8.02 -11.52
N ASN A 59 0.82 8.44 -10.30
CA ASN A 59 2.22 8.67 -9.91
C ASN A 59 3.03 7.37 -9.75
N LEU A 60 2.37 6.23 -9.43
CA LEU A 60 3.00 4.91 -9.24
C LEU A 60 2.89 4.00 -10.47
N SER A 61 2.21 4.44 -11.53
CA SER A 61 1.95 3.61 -12.72
C SER A 61 3.22 3.00 -13.27
N GLY A 62 3.23 1.66 -13.39
CA GLY A 62 4.34 0.88 -13.90
C GLY A 62 5.44 0.58 -12.85
N ALA A 63 5.29 0.98 -11.60
CA ALA A 63 6.24 0.66 -10.54
C ALA A 63 6.20 -0.82 -10.13
N ALA A 64 5.12 -1.53 -10.45
CA ALA A 64 4.87 -2.92 -10.06
C ALA A 64 5.23 -3.15 -8.58
N SER A 65 4.65 -2.36 -7.69
CA SER A 65 4.99 -2.32 -6.27
C SER A 65 3.78 -2.54 -5.36
N PHE A 66 4.05 -2.84 -4.09
CA PHE A 66 3.04 -2.89 -3.04
C PHE A 66 2.19 -1.60 -2.98
N ASN A 67 2.84 -0.44 -3.07
CA ASN A 67 2.14 0.83 -2.98
C ASN A 67 1.26 1.13 -4.21
N GLU A 68 1.66 0.70 -5.41
CA GLU A 68 0.79 0.79 -6.59
C GLU A 68 -0.44 -0.11 -6.44
N ALA A 69 -0.25 -1.36 -6.00
CA ALA A 69 -1.35 -2.28 -5.73
C ALA A 69 -2.31 -1.73 -4.65
N LEU A 70 -1.76 -1.18 -3.57
CA LEU A 70 -2.55 -0.55 -2.51
C LEU A 70 -3.34 0.65 -3.03
N ALA A 71 -2.73 1.53 -3.82
CA ALA A 71 -3.42 2.67 -4.41
C ALA A 71 -4.57 2.24 -5.32
N LYS A 72 -4.36 1.22 -6.17
CA LYS A 72 -5.41 0.62 -7.01
C LYS A 72 -6.54 0.05 -6.17
N LEU A 73 -6.23 -0.71 -5.11
CA LEU A 73 -7.24 -1.25 -4.20
C LEU A 73 -8.09 -0.16 -3.55
N LEU A 74 -7.44 0.91 -3.10
CA LEU A 74 -8.10 2.04 -2.44
C LEU A 74 -8.91 2.89 -3.42
N SER A 75 -8.52 2.94 -4.71
CA SER A 75 -9.30 3.57 -5.77
C SER A 75 -10.48 2.71 -6.27
N GLY A 76 -10.62 1.47 -5.78
CA GLY A 76 -11.69 0.54 -6.16
C GLY A 76 -11.32 -0.49 -7.23
N ASP A 77 -10.15 -0.38 -7.84
CA ASP A 77 -9.65 -1.34 -8.84
C ASP A 77 -9.05 -2.57 -8.17
N LYS A 78 -9.91 -3.49 -7.74
CA LYS A 78 -9.52 -4.72 -7.03
C LYS A 78 -8.76 -5.70 -7.93
N ASP A 79 -9.13 -5.78 -9.20
CA ASP A 79 -8.51 -6.72 -10.16
C ASP A 79 -7.13 -6.21 -10.58
N GLY A 80 -7.01 -4.94 -10.86
CA GLY A 80 -5.73 -4.29 -11.12
C GLY A 80 -4.79 -4.34 -9.92
N ALA A 81 -5.32 -4.20 -8.69
CA ALA A 81 -4.55 -4.36 -7.46
C ALA A 81 -3.98 -5.77 -7.33
N MET A 82 -4.82 -6.81 -7.53
CA MET A 82 -4.40 -8.21 -7.47
C MET A 82 -3.34 -8.52 -8.54
N SER A 83 -3.57 -8.09 -9.77
CA SER A 83 -2.62 -8.27 -10.87
C SER A 83 -1.27 -7.61 -10.56
N THR A 84 -1.29 -6.36 -10.07
CA THR A 84 -0.08 -5.59 -9.74
C THR A 84 0.73 -6.26 -8.63
N ILE A 85 0.09 -6.65 -7.51
CA ILE A 85 0.83 -7.28 -6.40
C ILE A 85 1.34 -8.68 -6.78
N SER A 86 0.63 -9.40 -7.62
CA SER A 86 1.04 -10.74 -8.07
C SER A 86 2.24 -10.68 -9.03
N ALA A 87 2.35 -9.63 -9.82
CA ALA A 87 3.47 -9.39 -10.73
C ALA A 87 4.69 -8.74 -10.04
N SER A 88 4.50 -8.22 -8.82
CA SER A 88 5.54 -7.54 -8.06
C SER A 88 6.41 -8.50 -7.25
N ALA A 89 7.70 -8.18 -7.09
CA ALA A 89 8.55 -8.84 -6.10
C ALA A 89 8.00 -8.71 -4.66
N ASP A 90 7.32 -7.60 -4.37
CA ASP A 90 6.66 -7.39 -3.08
C ASP A 90 5.57 -8.45 -2.81
N GLY A 91 4.97 -9.01 -3.85
CA GLY A 91 3.94 -10.06 -3.73
C GLY A 91 4.42 -11.35 -3.09
N ALA A 92 5.73 -11.58 -3.06
CA ALA A 92 6.36 -12.72 -2.38
C ALA A 92 6.66 -12.45 -0.90
N THR A 93 6.49 -11.21 -0.42
CA THR A 93 6.71 -10.85 0.99
C THR A 93 5.51 -11.21 1.87
N ALA A 94 5.70 -11.24 3.19
CA ALA A 94 4.61 -11.43 4.15
C ALA A 94 3.51 -10.38 3.97
N MET A 95 3.89 -9.10 3.85
CA MET A 95 2.94 -8.00 3.64
C MET A 95 2.28 -8.04 2.26
N GLY A 96 2.98 -8.51 1.22
CA GLY A 96 2.39 -8.71 -0.09
C GLY A 96 1.31 -9.80 -0.08
N ALA A 97 1.56 -10.93 0.57
CA ALA A 97 0.56 -11.97 0.78
C ALA A 97 -0.62 -11.45 1.62
N TYR A 98 -0.34 -10.64 2.65
CA TYR A 98 -1.39 -9.99 3.44
C TYR A 98 -2.26 -9.05 2.59
N LEU A 99 -1.66 -8.24 1.73
CA LEU A 99 -2.41 -7.38 0.80
C LEU A 99 -3.29 -8.19 -0.16
N LYS A 100 -2.79 -9.33 -0.68
CA LYS A 100 -3.61 -10.26 -1.48
C LYS A 100 -4.82 -10.77 -0.69
N ALA A 101 -4.65 -11.07 0.60
CA ALA A 101 -5.76 -11.47 1.47
C ALA A 101 -6.80 -10.35 1.63
N VAL A 102 -6.36 -9.11 1.83
CA VAL A 102 -7.25 -7.93 1.91
C VAL A 102 -8.00 -7.71 0.58
N ILE A 103 -7.30 -7.84 -0.56
CA ILE A 103 -7.94 -7.75 -1.88
C ILE A 103 -9.00 -8.84 -2.04
N SER A 104 -8.68 -10.09 -1.66
CA SER A 104 -9.62 -11.22 -1.68
C SER A 104 -10.84 -10.95 -0.80
N ALA A 105 -10.62 -10.36 0.39
CA ALA A 105 -11.69 -9.98 1.30
C ALA A 105 -12.64 -8.95 0.67
N ARG A 106 -12.13 -7.92 0.04
CA ARG A 106 -12.93 -6.91 -0.65
C ARG A 106 -13.62 -7.45 -1.92
N LYS A 107 -13.11 -8.53 -2.50
CA LYS A 107 -13.75 -9.27 -3.61
C LYS A 107 -14.80 -10.28 -3.12
N GLY A 108 -14.84 -10.62 -1.84
CA GLY A 108 -15.71 -11.66 -1.27
C GLY A 108 -15.21 -13.08 -1.51
N ASP A 109 -13.94 -13.25 -1.86
CA ASP A 109 -13.29 -14.54 -2.10
C ASP A 109 -12.77 -15.14 -0.79
N ALA A 110 -13.59 -15.99 -0.14
CA ALA A 110 -13.24 -16.63 1.13
C ALA A 110 -12.00 -17.53 1.03
N ASN A 111 -11.87 -18.28 -0.07
CA ASN A 111 -10.72 -19.17 -0.28
C ASN A 111 -9.42 -18.36 -0.43
N GLY A 112 -9.49 -17.30 -1.20
CA GLY A 112 -8.37 -16.37 -1.35
C GLY A 112 -7.97 -15.70 -0.05
N VAL A 113 -8.91 -15.31 0.81
CA VAL A 113 -8.63 -14.77 2.15
C VAL A 113 -7.81 -15.79 2.95
N ILE A 114 -8.31 -17.02 3.08
CA ILE A 114 -7.67 -18.05 3.92
C ILE A 114 -6.29 -18.44 3.38
N SER A 115 -6.16 -18.69 2.08
CA SER A 115 -4.89 -19.11 1.48
C SER A 115 -3.81 -18.03 1.59
N ASN A 116 -4.14 -16.78 1.28
CA ASN A 116 -3.19 -15.67 1.34
C ASN A 116 -2.85 -15.30 2.79
N LEU A 117 -3.77 -15.40 3.75
CA LEU A 117 -3.45 -15.22 5.18
C LEU A 117 -2.51 -16.31 5.69
N LYS A 118 -2.75 -17.58 5.35
CA LYS A 118 -1.83 -18.67 5.71
C LYS A 118 -0.43 -18.42 5.15
N GLU A 119 -0.32 -17.99 3.90
CA GLU A 119 0.95 -17.63 3.29
C GLU A 119 1.62 -16.46 4.05
N ALA A 120 0.89 -15.38 4.33
CA ALA A 120 1.41 -14.21 5.04
C ALA A 120 1.93 -14.61 6.43
N ILE A 121 1.14 -15.35 7.19
CA ILE A 121 1.46 -15.80 8.56
C ILE A 121 2.62 -16.80 8.59
N SER A 122 2.75 -17.65 7.58
CA SER A 122 3.90 -18.57 7.48
C SER A 122 5.23 -17.83 7.32
N LYS A 123 5.20 -16.62 6.75
CA LYS A 123 6.36 -15.75 6.55
C LYS A 123 6.60 -14.80 7.72
N ASP A 124 5.53 -14.39 8.41
CA ASP A 124 5.57 -13.52 9.60
C ASP A 124 4.42 -13.87 10.55
N ALA A 125 4.74 -14.61 11.61
CA ALA A 125 3.77 -15.04 12.62
C ALA A 125 3.09 -13.87 13.36
N GLY A 126 3.71 -12.69 13.40
CA GLY A 126 3.12 -11.48 14.00
C GLY A 126 1.85 -11.02 13.30
N LEU A 127 1.66 -11.38 12.03
CA LEU A 127 0.47 -11.06 11.25
C LEU A 127 -0.80 -11.77 11.75
N LYS A 128 -0.70 -12.82 12.58
CA LYS A 128 -1.87 -13.44 13.25
C LYS A 128 -2.66 -12.42 14.06
N SER A 129 -1.96 -11.70 14.94
CA SER A 129 -2.57 -10.68 15.80
C SER A 129 -3.17 -9.54 14.98
N MET A 130 -2.48 -9.12 13.93
CA MET A 130 -2.99 -8.09 13.03
C MET A 130 -4.27 -8.56 12.33
N ALA A 131 -4.27 -9.75 11.73
CA ALA A 131 -5.41 -10.28 10.98
C ALA A 131 -6.63 -10.49 11.86
N SER A 132 -6.46 -10.96 13.12
CA SER A 132 -7.55 -11.23 14.05
C SER A 132 -8.33 -9.97 14.47
N SER A 133 -7.74 -8.77 14.28
CA SER A 133 -8.35 -7.49 14.63
C SER A 133 -8.58 -6.57 13.42
N ASP A 134 -8.11 -6.95 12.23
CA ASP A 134 -8.25 -6.13 11.03
C ASP A 134 -9.69 -6.14 10.51
N ARG A 135 -10.30 -4.96 10.45
CA ARG A 135 -11.68 -4.77 10.00
C ARG A 135 -11.93 -5.19 8.55
N GLU A 136 -10.90 -5.31 7.73
CA GLU A 136 -11.02 -5.85 6.37
C GLU A 136 -11.52 -7.30 6.38
N PHE A 137 -11.27 -8.04 7.46
CA PHE A 137 -11.69 -9.44 7.62
C PHE A 137 -12.93 -9.64 8.49
N ILE A 138 -13.64 -8.58 8.87
CA ILE A 138 -14.78 -8.65 9.81
C ILE A 138 -15.85 -9.68 9.40
N LYS A 139 -16.06 -9.88 8.10
CA LYS A 139 -17.03 -10.85 7.56
C LYS A 139 -16.64 -12.30 7.83
N TRP A 140 -15.35 -12.55 8.06
CA TRP A 140 -14.79 -13.90 8.26
C TRP A 140 -14.43 -14.18 9.72
N PHE A 141 -14.60 -13.25 10.63
CA PHE A 141 -14.24 -13.46 12.05
C PHE A 141 -14.96 -14.65 12.69
N ALA A 142 -16.18 -15.00 12.23
CA ALA A 142 -16.93 -16.16 12.69
C ALA A 142 -16.64 -17.44 11.86
N ASP A 143 -15.88 -17.36 10.77
CA ASP A 143 -15.55 -18.50 9.93
C ASP A 143 -14.49 -19.37 10.61
N ALA A 144 -14.76 -20.70 10.68
CA ALA A 144 -13.87 -21.63 11.37
C ALA A 144 -12.49 -21.75 10.71
N ASN A 145 -12.42 -21.66 9.36
CA ASN A 145 -11.14 -21.73 8.64
C ASN A 145 -10.32 -20.45 8.84
N PHE A 146 -10.98 -19.29 8.90
CA PHE A 146 -10.32 -18.04 9.25
C PHE A 146 -9.75 -18.11 10.65
N GLN A 147 -10.56 -18.52 11.65
CA GLN A 147 -10.11 -18.66 13.03
C GLN A 147 -8.94 -19.63 13.16
N ALA A 148 -8.96 -20.74 12.43
CA ALA A 148 -7.85 -21.70 12.41
C ALA A 148 -6.58 -21.12 11.76
N ALA A 149 -6.71 -20.19 10.81
CA ALA A 149 -5.57 -19.55 10.17
C ALA A 149 -4.90 -18.48 11.07
N VAL A 150 -5.67 -17.80 11.94
CA VAL A 150 -5.18 -16.71 12.80
C VAL A 150 -4.93 -17.12 14.27
N LYS A 151 -5.18 -18.35 14.64
CA LYS A 151 -4.79 -18.95 15.92
C LYS A 151 -3.36 -19.48 15.85
#